data_41f795e666a1a7cd0bc512bf44ae5015
#
_entry.id   41f795e666a1a7cd0bc512bf44ae5015
#
_cell.length_a   1.000
_cell.length_b   1.000
_cell.length_c   1.000
_cell.angle_alpha   90.00
_cell.angle_beta   90.00
_cell.angle_gamma   90.00
#
_symmetry.space_group_name_H-M   'P 1'
#
loop_
_entity.id
_entity.type
_entity.pdbx_description
1 polymer ?
#
loop_
_entity_poly.entity_id
_entity_poly.type
_entity_poly.pdbx_seq_one_letter_code
_entity_poly.pdbx_strand_id
1 'polypeptide(L)'
;MGYIGAGEFSGQMTSNGQTVSFLTYCTDIYQGFSFGTSYAHELVATGSAHGFSTRQEDLLGKRYTLAGRDVDTTNESAAFQLAVWAIVTETGSSLNVLDGRFYLERGANSVQRALANDWLAAASSNAAVKSFTAQRLYSATAQDFVVFARVPTLSNAPGLVPEPASFALVGLALAGLAMTARRRP
;
A
#
# COMPACT_ATOMS: atom_id res chain seq x y z
N MET A 1 -9.98 24.82 14.29
CA MET A 1 -10.06 23.74 13.28
C MET A 1 -9.46 24.23 11.99
N GLY A 2 -8.57 23.43 11.39
CA GLY A 2 -7.91 23.77 10.12
C GLY A 2 -8.59 23.03 8.96
N TYR A 3 -8.53 23.61 7.77
CA TYR A 3 -8.88 22.89 6.55
C TYR A 3 -7.72 21.97 6.19
N ILE A 4 -8.01 20.71 5.92
CA ILE A 4 -7.04 19.70 5.48
C ILE A 4 -7.40 19.32 4.04
N GLY A 5 -6.41 19.33 3.14
CA GLY A 5 -6.57 18.81 1.79
C GLY A 5 -6.76 17.30 1.83
N ALA A 6 -7.77 16.79 1.14
CA ALA A 6 -8.03 15.36 1.01
C ALA A 6 -7.96 14.94 -0.45
N GLY A 7 -7.19 13.90 -0.76
CA GLY A 7 -7.08 13.39 -2.11
C GLY A 7 -5.86 12.50 -2.32
N GLU A 8 -5.74 12.02 -3.55
CA GLU A 8 -4.60 11.26 -4.03
C GLU A 8 -3.41 12.18 -4.32
N PHE A 9 -2.23 11.70 -4.02
CA PHE A 9 -0.96 12.35 -4.34
C PHE A 9 -0.12 11.45 -5.23
N SER A 10 0.58 12.07 -6.18
CA SER A 10 1.65 11.40 -6.92
C SER A 10 3.00 11.78 -6.31
N GLY A 11 3.85 10.79 -6.13
CA GLY A 11 5.20 10.96 -5.59
C GLY A 11 6.23 10.13 -6.33
N GLN A 12 7.48 10.39 -5.99
CA GLN A 12 8.60 9.57 -6.42
C GLN A 12 9.34 9.04 -5.19
N MET A 13 9.69 7.78 -5.21
CA MET A 13 10.48 7.14 -4.16
C MET A 13 11.77 6.62 -4.77
N THR A 14 12.90 6.99 -4.16
CA THR A 14 14.22 6.48 -4.54
C THR A 14 14.71 5.52 -3.46
N SER A 15 15.04 4.29 -3.85
CA SER A 15 15.62 3.27 -2.97
C SER A 15 16.70 2.52 -3.75
N ASN A 16 17.88 2.33 -3.15
CA ASN A 16 19.03 1.66 -3.77
C ASN A 16 19.37 2.19 -5.17
N GLY A 17 19.27 3.51 -5.35
CA GLY A 17 19.57 4.18 -6.63
C GLY A 17 18.49 4.03 -7.71
N GLN A 18 17.39 3.35 -7.43
CA GLN A 18 16.25 3.25 -8.34
C GLN A 18 15.13 4.20 -7.91
N THR A 19 14.56 4.93 -8.87
CA THR A 19 13.44 5.83 -8.64
C THR A 19 12.20 5.27 -9.31
N VAL A 20 11.12 5.18 -8.55
CA VAL A 20 9.80 4.76 -9.02
C VAL A 20 8.76 5.82 -8.69
N SER A 21 7.82 6.05 -9.60
CA SER A 21 6.65 6.89 -9.35
C SER A 21 5.55 6.04 -8.72
N PHE A 22 4.80 6.63 -7.79
CA PHE A 22 3.70 5.95 -7.12
C PHE A 22 2.56 6.92 -6.82
N LEU A 23 1.36 6.36 -6.66
CA LEU A 23 0.18 7.06 -6.17
C LEU A 23 -0.02 6.70 -4.70
N THR A 24 -0.43 7.67 -3.90
CA THR A 24 -0.51 7.50 -2.45
C THR A 24 -1.58 8.38 -1.82
N TYR A 25 -1.90 8.06 -0.56
CA TYR A 25 -2.79 8.81 0.31
C TYR A 25 -2.12 9.03 1.67
N CYS A 26 -2.44 10.16 2.31
CA CYS A 26 -1.97 10.46 3.66
C CYS A 26 -2.54 9.49 4.69
N THR A 27 -1.74 9.08 5.66
CA THR A 27 -2.20 8.21 6.77
C THR A 27 -2.12 8.87 8.15
N ASP A 28 -1.45 10.01 8.27
CA ASP A 28 -1.39 10.81 9.48
C ASP A 28 -2.01 12.19 9.26
N ILE A 29 -3.07 12.51 9.99
CA ILE A 29 -3.77 13.80 9.89
C ILE A 29 -3.07 14.92 10.69
N TYR A 30 -2.06 14.59 11.48
CA TYR A 30 -1.36 15.56 12.35
C TYR A 30 -0.01 16.00 11.79
N GLN A 31 0.50 15.31 10.78
CA GLN A 31 1.73 15.66 10.11
C GLN A 31 1.46 16.23 8.72
N GLY A 32 2.33 17.12 8.26
CA GLY A 32 2.26 17.73 6.96
C GLY A 32 3.46 17.41 6.08
N PHE A 33 3.39 17.82 4.83
CA PHE A 33 4.50 17.81 3.89
C PHE A 33 4.41 19.02 2.95
N SER A 34 5.49 19.29 2.24
CA SER A 34 5.55 20.32 1.19
C SER A 34 5.86 19.69 -0.16
N PHE A 35 5.13 20.08 -1.19
CA PHE A 35 5.41 19.65 -2.55
C PHE A 35 6.83 20.06 -2.99
N GLY A 36 7.48 19.19 -3.76
CA GLY A 36 8.85 19.42 -4.24
C GLY A 36 9.95 19.22 -3.19
N THR A 37 9.59 18.80 -1.98
CA THR A 37 10.55 18.49 -0.92
C THR A 37 10.70 16.98 -0.77
N SER A 38 11.94 16.51 -0.59
CA SER A 38 12.25 15.11 -0.30
C SER A 38 12.27 14.86 1.19
N TYR A 39 11.64 13.78 1.62
CA TYR A 39 11.60 13.32 3.01
C TYR A 39 12.09 11.89 3.12
N ALA A 40 12.74 11.57 4.22
CA ALA A 40 13.11 10.20 4.54
C ALA A 40 11.90 9.43 5.05
N HIS A 41 11.64 8.28 4.45
CA HIS A 41 10.59 7.36 4.88
C HIS A 41 11.14 5.94 5.01
N GLU A 42 10.54 5.19 5.90
CA GLU A 42 10.75 3.76 6.08
C GLU A 42 9.51 3.01 5.59
N LEU A 43 9.70 1.98 4.77
CA LEU A 43 8.63 1.06 4.41
C LEU A 43 8.43 0.07 5.55
N VAL A 44 7.33 0.17 6.25
CA VAL A 44 7.10 -0.53 7.52
C VAL A 44 6.20 -1.73 7.34
N ALA A 45 6.60 -2.85 7.92
CA ALA A 45 5.85 -4.10 7.87
C ALA A 45 4.55 -4.01 8.71
N THR A 46 3.49 -4.67 8.23
CA THR A 46 2.23 -4.84 8.98
C THR A 46 2.49 -5.51 10.32
N GLY A 47 1.87 -5.00 11.37
CA GLY A 47 2.01 -5.51 12.74
C GLY A 47 3.23 -5.00 13.51
N SER A 48 4.14 -4.25 12.88
CA SER A 48 5.25 -3.60 13.59
C SER A 48 4.80 -2.30 14.28
N ALA A 49 5.66 -1.71 15.11
CA ALA A 49 5.35 -0.56 15.97
C ALA A 49 4.78 0.65 15.20
N HIS A 50 5.27 0.90 13.98
CA HIS A 50 4.81 2.01 13.12
C HIS A 50 4.00 1.53 11.91
N GLY A 51 3.77 0.20 11.80
CA GLY A 51 3.02 -0.40 10.70
C GLY A 51 1.50 -0.33 10.89
N PHE A 52 0.78 -0.68 9.86
CA PHE A 52 -0.65 -0.94 9.99
C PHE A 52 -0.87 -2.20 10.82
N SER A 53 -1.93 -2.23 11.62
CA SER A 53 -2.44 -3.49 12.17
C SER A 53 -2.93 -4.41 11.05
N THR A 54 -3.03 -5.71 11.31
CA THR A 54 -3.57 -6.69 10.34
C THR A 54 -4.97 -6.28 9.84
N ARG A 55 -5.81 -5.74 10.73
CA ARG A 55 -7.14 -5.26 10.37
C ARG A 55 -7.08 -4.05 9.43
N GLN A 56 -6.23 -3.06 9.73
CA GLN A 56 -6.08 -1.87 8.89
C GLN A 56 -5.55 -2.24 7.51
N GLU A 57 -4.53 -3.10 7.45
CA GLU A 57 -3.95 -3.58 6.20
C GLU A 57 -5.00 -4.33 5.35
N ASP A 58 -5.79 -5.22 5.96
CA ASP A 58 -6.86 -5.95 5.28
C ASP A 58 -7.92 -5.02 4.69
N LEU A 59 -8.40 -4.06 5.49
CA LEU A 59 -9.40 -3.07 5.05
C LEU A 59 -8.85 -2.14 3.95
N LEU A 60 -7.62 -1.65 4.09
CA LEU A 60 -6.98 -0.82 3.07
C LEU A 60 -6.78 -1.58 1.76
N GLY A 61 -6.30 -2.84 1.84
CA GLY A 61 -6.11 -3.69 0.68
C GLY A 61 -7.42 -4.01 -0.05
N LYS A 62 -8.48 -4.35 0.69
CA LYS A 62 -9.83 -4.54 0.15
C LYS A 62 -10.38 -3.26 -0.48
N ARG A 63 -10.22 -2.13 0.23
CA ARG A 63 -10.67 -0.83 -0.27
C ARG A 63 -9.99 -0.46 -1.59
N TYR A 64 -8.68 -0.64 -1.69
CA TYR A 64 -7.94 -0.37 -2.92
C TYR A 64 -8.29 -1.35 -4.04
N THR A 65 -8.58 -2.61 -3.70
CA THR A 65 -9.05 -3.62 -4.66
C THR A 65 -10.38 -3.22 -5.29
N LEU A 66 -11.31 -2.69 -4.48
CA LEU A 66 -12.66 -2.34 -4.92
C LEU A 66 -12.72 -1.12 -5.84
N ALA A 67 -11.88 -0.12 -5.60
CA ALA A 67 -11.99 1.12 -6.39
C ALA A 67 -10.70 1.93 -6.52
N GLY A 68 -9.54 1.43 -6.08
CA GLY A 68 -8.29 2.21 -6.14
C GLY A 68 -7.79 2.52 -7.54
N ARG A 69 -8.33 1.86 -8.58
CA ARG A 69 -7.99 2.12 -9.98
C ARG A 69 -9.02 3.00 -10.70
N ASP A 70 -10.20 3.14 -10.11
CA ASP A 70 -11.35 3.82 -10.70
C ASP A 70 -11.65 5.12 -9.95
N VAL A 71 -10.61 5.73 -9.36
CA VAL A 71 -10.66 7.03 -8.71
C VAL A 71 -10.32 8.09 -9.74
N ASP A 72 -11.32 8.51 -10.51
CA ASP A 72 -11.13 9.40 -11.68
C ASP A 72 -11.55 10.85 -11.40
N THR A 73 -12.30 11.08 -10.35
CA THR A 73 -12.82 12.42 -10.01
C THR A 73 -12.24 12.95 -8.70
N THR A 74 -12.24 14.27 -8.56
CA THR A 74 -11.84 14.93 -7.31
C THR A 74 -12.68 14.47 -6.11
N ASN A 75 -13.97 14.19 -6.31
CA ASN A 75 -14.85 13.69 -5.26
C ASN A 75 -14.46 12.28 -4.81
N GLU A 76 -14.15 11.39 -5.74
CA GLU A 76 -13.68 10.03 -5.46
C GLU A 76 -12.33 10.05 -4.79
N SER A 77 -11.38 10.85 -5.28
CA SER A 77 -10.07 11.02 -4.69
C SER A 77 -10.16 11.47 -3.23
N ALA A 78 -10.99 12.48 -2.96
CA ALA A 78 -11.24 12.95 -1.61
C ALA A 78 -11.96 11.90 -0.75
N ALA A 79 -12.98 11.22 -1.27
CA ALA A 79 -13.70 10.17 -0.56
C ALA A 79 -12.79 8.98 -0.20
N PHE A 80 -11.87 8.62 -1.11
CA PHE A 80 -10.88 7.58 -0.83
C PHE A 80 -9.96 7.99 0.32
N GLN A 81 -9.44 9.21 0.30
CA GLN A 81 -8.62 9.75 1.39
C GLN A 81 -9.37 9.74 2.74
N LEU A 82 -10.65 10.12 2.75
CA LEU A 82 -11.48 10.07 3.95
C LEU A 82 -11.64 8.64 4.48
N ALA A 83 -11.84 7.67 3.60
CA ALA A 83 -11.92 6.26 3.96
C ALA A 83 -10.58 5.75 4.52
N VAL A 84 -9.45 6.15 3.94
CA VAL A 84 -8.11 5.83 4.49
C VAL A 84 -7.99 6.35 5.93
N TRP A 85 -8.31 7.62 6.19
CA TRP A 85 -8.22 8.17 7.54
C TRP A 85 -9.17 7.47 8.52
N ALA A 86 -10.40 7.16 8.14
CA ALA A 86 -11.29 6.37 8.99
C ALA A 86 -10.71 4.99 9.33
N ILE A 87 -10.13 4.28 8.36
CA ILE A 87 -9.53 2.96 8.59
C ILE A 87 -8.33 3.05 9.54
N VAL A 88 -7.45 4.04 9.37
CA VAL A 88 -6.19 4.11 10.14
C VAL A 88 -6.37 4.71 11.53
N THR A 89 -7.42 5.49 11.78
CA THR A 89 -7.66 6.12 13.08
C THR A 89 -8.60 5.33 13.97
N GLU A 90 -9.54 4.57 13.37
CA GLU A 90 -10.54 3.84 14.14
C GLU A 90 -10.01 2.51 14.68
N THR A 91 -10.29 2.27 15.96
CA THR A 91 -9.96 1.01 16.64
C THR A 91 -11.17 0.08 16.79
N GLY A 92 -12.37 0.61 16.65
CA GLY A 92 -13.63 -0.14 16.75
C GLY A 92 -13.95 -0.94 15.47
N SER A 93 -15.01 -1.75 15.53
CA SER A 93 -15.49 -2.54 14.40
C SER A 93 -16.28 -1.72 13.37
N SER A 94 -16.93 -0.65 13.80
CA SER A 94 -17.69 0.25 12.94
C SER A 94 -16.78 1.32 12.33
N LEU A 95 -16.92 1.51 11.03
CA LEU A 95 -16.22 2.55 10.28
C LEU A 95 -17.22 3.51 9.68
N ASN A 96 -17.10 4.79 10.03
CA ASN A 96 -17.98 5.84 9.52
C ASN A 96 -17.23 7.18 9.58
N VAL A 97 -17.23 7.95 8.49
CA VAL A 97 -16.62 9.28 8.45
C VAL A 97 -17.44 10.39 9.13
N LEU A 98 -18.57 10.06 9.74
CA LEU A 98 -19.43 10.99 10.46
C LEU A 98 -19.36 10.82 11.99
N ASP A 99 -18.73 9.74 12.45
CA ASP A 99 -18.67 9.38 13.86
C ASP A 99 -17.39 8.57 14.13
N GLY A 100 -16.77 8.78 15.27
CA GLY A 100 -15.56 8.08 15.69
C GLY A 100 -14.41 8.99 16.07
N ARG A 101 -13.19 8.48 16.04
CA ARG A 101 -11.97 9.25 16.33
C ARG A 101 -11.58 10.20 15.19
N PHE A 102 -11.88 9.78 13.96
CA PHE A 102 -11.87 10.63 12.79
C PHE A 102 -13.31 10.89 12.35
N TYR A 103 -13.72 12.14 12.29
CA TYR A 103 -15.03 12.50 11.78
C TYR A 103 -14.99 13.82 11.02
N LEU A 104 -15.88 13.96 10.07
CA LEU A 104 -16.12 15.19 9.33
C LEU A 104 -17.24 15.97 9.99
N GLU A 105 -17.09 17.28 10.11
CA GLU A 105 -18.15 18.14 10.58
C GLU A 105 -19.39 18.07 9.67
N ARG A 106 -20.56 18.20 10.30
CA ARG A 106 -21.84 18.26 9.56
C ARG A 106 -21.82 19.48 8.64
N GLY A 107 -22.16 19.25 7.38
CA GLY A 107 -22.18 20.29 6.34
C GLY A 107 -21.02 20.23 5.34
N ALA A 108 -19.92 19.54 5.65
CA ALA A 108 -18.88 19.32 4.67
C ALA A 108 -19.34 18.29 3.61
N ASN A 109 -19.16 18.61 2.36
CA ASN A 109 -19.21 17.77 1.16
C ASN A 109 -20.01 16.44 1.29
N SER A 110 -21.35 16.50 1.20
CA SER A 110 -22.23 15.35 1.37
C SER A 110 -21.94 14.20 0.42
N VAL A 111 -21.51 14.51 -0.81
CA VAL A 111 -21.16 13.51 -1.84
C VAL A 111 -19.96 12.68 -1.41
N GLN A 112 -18.86 13.32 -1.00
CA GLN A 112 -17.64 12.62 -0.58
C GLN A 112 -17.87 11.77 0.68
N ARG A 113 -18.69 12.26 1.61
CA ARG A 113 -19.05 11.51 2.83
C ARG A 113 -19.88 10.26 2.52
N ALA A 114 -20.90 10.39 1.67
CA ALA A 114 -21.73 9.26 1.26
C ALA A 114 -20.85 8.21 0.57
N LEU A 115 -20.08 8.61 -0.41
CA LEU A 115 -19.20 7.72 -1.15
C LEU A 115 -18.14 7.04 -0.26
N ALA A 116 -17.52 7.78 0.67
CA ALA A 116 -16.56 7.20 1.63
C ALA A 116 -17.22 6.13 2.51
N ASN A 117 -18.43 6.39 3.04
CA ASN A 117 -19.16 5.45 3.87
C ASN A 117 -19.60 4.21 3.10
N ASP A 118 -20.10 4.35 1.88
CA ASP A 118 -20.45 3.22 1.00
C ASP A 118 -19.24 2.33 0.75
N TRP A 119 -18.11 2.93 0.52
CA TRP A 119 -16.86 2.23 0.30
C TRP A 119 -16.30 1.56 1.56
N LEU A 120 -16.45 2.18 2.73
CA LEU A 120 -16.08 1.57 4.01
C LEU A 120 -16.97 0.36 4.32
N ALA A 121 -18.27 0.47 4.07
CA ALA A 121 -19.20 -0.64 4.22
C ALA A 121 -18.86 -1.80 3.29
N ALA A 122 -18.56 -1.52 2.02
CA ALA A 122 -18.15 -2.53 1.04
C ALA A 122 -16.84 -3.23 1.45
N ALA A 123 -15.81 -2.49 1.88
CA ALA A 123 -14.54 -3.06 2.33
C ALA A 123 -14.68 -3.88 3.63
N SER A 124 -15.61 -3.51 4.49
CA SER A 124 -15.92 -4.22 5.74
C SER A 124 -16.72 -5.50 5.54
N SER A 125 -17.25 -5.74 4.34
CA SER A 125 -18.00 -6.95 4.02
C SER A 125 -17.09 -8.18 4.06
N ASN A 126 -17.59 -9.28 4.61
CA ASN A 126 -16.88 -10.57 4.59
C ASN A 126 -16.70 -11.15 3.19
N ALA A 127 -17.51 -10.71 2.22
CA ALA A 127 -17.39 -11.10 0.81
C ALA A 127 -16.36 -10.27 0.03
N ALA A 128 -15.79 -9.20 0.61
CA ALA A 128 -14.83 -8.35 -0.08
C ALA A 128 -13.51 -9.09 -0.36
N VAL A 129 -13.11 -9.08 -1.62
CA VAL A 129 -11.85 -9.68 -2.10
C VAL A 129 -10.71 -8.70 -1.90
N LYS A 130 -9.53 -9.21 -1.53
CA LYS A 130 -8.30 -8.44 -1.40
C LYS A 130 -7.27 -8.89 -2.44
N SER A 131 -6.99 -8.04 -3.43
CA SER A 131 -5.97 -8.25 -4.46
C SER A 131 -4.74 -7.37 -4.27
N PHE A 132 -4.75 -6.50 -3.26
CA PHE A 132 -3.64 -5.64 -2.91
C PHE A 132 -3.34 -5.69 -1.42
N THR A 133 -2.05 -5.62 -1.08
CA THR A 133 -1.56 -5.34 0.27
C THR A 133 -1.31 -3.85 0.43
N ALA A 134 -1.44 -3.36 1.65
CA ALA A 134 -1.15 -1.99 2.02
C ALA A 134 0.03 -1.94 2.99
N GLN A 135 1.02 -1.08 2.71
CA GLN A 135 2.15 -0.84 3.60
C GLN A 135 2.26 0.65 3.92
N ARG A 136 2.75 0.96 5.11
CA ARG A 136 2.98 2.36 5.51
C ARG A 136 4.39 2.79 5.11
N LEU A 137 4.48 3.96 4.48
CA LEU A 137 5.69 4.76 4.41
C LEU A 137 5.67 5.68 5.63
N TYR A 138 6.41 5.30 6.66
CA TYR A 138 6.50 6.01 7.93
C TYR A 138 7.62 7.04 7.90
N SER A 139 7.37 8.22 8.46
CA SER A 139 8.38 9.24 8.74
C SER A 139 8.19 9.82 10.14
N ALA A 140 9.27 9.93 10.91
CA ALA A 140 9.21 10.54 12.23
C ALA A 140 8.98 12.07 12.19
N THR A 141 9.17 12.72 11.05
CA THR A 141 9.21 14.18 10.91
C THR A 141 8.33 14.76 9.80
N ALA A 142 7.70 13.91 9.01
CA ALA A 142 6.86 14.32 7.90
C ALA A 142 5.63 13.43 7.78
N GLN A 143 4.73 13.79 6.88
CA GLN A 143 3.51 13.04 6.59
C GLN A 143 3.80 11.57 6.29
N ASP A 144 3.07 10.68 6.94
CA ASP A 144 3.04 9.26 6.61
C ASP A 144 2.12 8.99 5.42
N PHE A 145 2.48 8.00 4.61
CA PHE A 145 1.71 7.62 3.43
C PHE A 145 1.38 6.12 3.39
N VAL A 146 0.42 5.74 2.57
CA VAL A 146 0.14 4.35 2.23
C VAL A 146 0.60 4.04 0.82
N VAL A 147 1.26 2.90 0.63
CA VAL A 147 1.56 2.34 -0.69
C VAL A 147 0.85 0.99 -0.85
N PHE A 148 0.42 0.70 -2.08
CA PHE A 148 -0.29 -0.52 -2.41
C PHE A 148 0.53 -1.37 -3.36
N ALA A 149 0.65 -2.65 -3.04
CA ALA A 149 1.30 -3.65 -3.88
C ALA A 149 0.30 -4.76 -4.23
N ARG A 150 0.33 -5.25 -5.47
CA ARG A 150 -0.53 -6.37 -5.87
C ARG A 150 -0.11 -7.62 -5.10
N VAL A 151 -1.08 -8.34 -4.55
CA VAL A 151 -0.84 -9.66 -3.99
C VAL A 151 -0.43 -10.57 -5.14
N PRO A 152 0.74 -11.25 -5.05
CA PRO A 152 1.12 -12.23 -6.07
C PRO A 152 0.04 -13.31 -6.15
N THR A 153 -0.64 -13.42 -7.25
CA THR A 153 -1.46 -14.61 -7.53
C THR A 153 -0.50 -15.74 -7.81
N LEU A 154 -0.47 -16.76 -6.95
CA LEU A 154 0.13 -18.03 -7.31
C LEU A 154 -0.71 -18.57 -8.47
N SER A 155 -0.33 -18.24 -9.68
CA SER A 155 -0.80 -18.92 -10.86
C SER A 155 -0.31 -20.37 -10.70
N ASN A 156 -1.23 -21.29 -10.46
CA ASN A 156 -0.98 -22.72 -10.59
C ASN A 156 -0.79 -23.05 -12.07
N ALA A 157 0.17 -22.42 -12.73
CA ALA A 157 0.72 -22.89 -13.99
C ALA A 157 1.69 -24.03 -13.62
N PRO A 158 1.40 -25.29 -13.96
CA PRO A 158 2.39 -26.35 -13.83
C PRO A 158 3.50 -26.07 -14.83
N GLY A 159 4.67 -25.73 -14.34
CA GLY A 159 5.87 -25.61 -15.13
C GLY A 159 6.18 -24.22 -15.64
N LEU A 160 6.87 -23.49 -14.86
CA LEU A 160 8.02 -22.60 -15.15
C LEU A 160 8.45 -22.02 -13.79
N VAL A 161 8.96 -22.86 -12.91
CA VAL A 161 9.92 -22.40 -11.92
C VAL A 161 11.17 -22.08 -12.76
N PRO A 162 11.63 -20.83 -12.87
CA PRO A 162 12.94 -20.57 -13.42
C PRO A 162 13.90 -21.32 -12.49
N GLU A 163 14.51 -22.39 -12.98
CA GLU A 163 15.57 -23.05 -12.23
C GLU A 163 16.59 -21.97 -11.90
N PRO A 164 16.95 -21.79 -10.60
CA PRO A 164 17.95 -20.81 -10.26
C PRO A 164 19.18 -21.11 -11.10
N ALA A 165 19.72 -20.12 -11.76
CA ALA A 165 20.94 -20.23 -12.58
C ALA A 165 22.11 -20.91 -11.85
N SER A 166 21.99 -21.06 -10.54
CA SER A 166 22.85 -21.85 -9.65
C SER A 166 23.03 -23.30 -10.09
N PHE A 167 22.03 -23.99 -10.64
CA PHE A 167 22.20 -25.38 -11.12
C PHE A 167 23.01 -25.43 -12.43
N ALA A 168 22.88 -24.45 -13.30
CA ALA A 168 23.70 -24.35 -14.51
C ALA A 168 25.17 -24.06 -14.15
N LEU A 169 25.43 -23.24 -13.13
CA LEU A 169 26.79 -22.96 -12.63
C LEU A 169 27.45 -24.17 -11.98
N VAL A 170 26.70 -24.98 -11.21
CA VAL A 170 27.22 -26.20 -10.60
C VAL A 170 27.51 -27.25 -11.68
N GLY A 171 26.64 -27.37 -12.68
CA GLY A 171 26.87 -28.30 -13.81
C GLY A 171 28.13 -27.92 -14.61
N LEU A 172 28.38 -26.65 -14.89
CA LEU A 172 29.58 -26.17 -15.56
C LEU A 172 30.86 -26.35 -14.73
N ALA A 173 30.79 -26.16 -13.40
CA ALA A 173 31.93 -26.38 -12.51
C ALA A 173 32.34 -27.85 -12.46
N LEU A 174 31.40 -28.76 -12.41
CA LEU A 174 31.65 -30.23 -12.41
C LEU A 174 32.20 -30.72 -13.77
N ALA A 175 31.70 -30.18 -14.89
CA ALA A 175 32.22 -30.51 -16.22
C ALA A 175 33.66 -29.97 -16.40
N GLY A 176 33.96 -28.78 -15.89
CA GLY A 176 35.32 -28.22 -15.88
C GLY A 176 36.32 -29.06 -15.09
N LEU A 177 35.93 -29.61 -13.91
CA LEU A 177 36.78 -30.49 -13.11
C LEU A 177 37.02 -31.84 -13.78
N ALA A 178 36.05 -32.40 -14.47
CA ALA A 178 36.21 -33.65 -15.19
C ALA A 178 37.16 -33.54 -16.38
N MET A 179 37.21 -32.38 -17.07
CA MET A 179 38.14 -32.16 -18.17
C MET A 179 39.57 -31.93 -17.68
N THR A 180 39.82 -31.32 -16.53
CA THR A 180 41.14 -31.17 -15.95
C THR A 180 41.74 -32.47 -15.41
N ALA A 181 40.90 -33.34 -14.87
CA ALA A 181 41.34 -34.69 -14.38
C ALA A 181 41.81 -35.61 -15.52
N ARG A 182 41.31 -35.44 -16.76
CA ARG A 182 41.73 -36.23 -17.93
C ARG A 182 43.05 -35.82 -18.57
N ARG A 183 43.69 -34.70 -18.16
CA ARG A 183 44.91 -34.18 -18.77
C ARG A 183 46.18 -34.39 -17.94
N ARG A 184 46.19 -35.29 -16.97
CA ARG A 184 47.43 -35.68 -16.30
C ARG A 184 47.92 -37.01 -16.90
N PRO A 185 49.16 -37.02 -17.49
CA PRO A 185 49.79 -38.23 -18.01
C PRO A 185 50.15 -39.20 -16.90
#